data_691b0e28c5cccb91819c806a3a666be9
#
_entry.id   691b0e28c5cccb91819c806a3a666be9
#
_cell.length_a   1.000
_cell.length_b   1.000
_cell.length_c   1.000
_cell.angle_alpha   90.00
_cell.angle_beta   90.00
_cell.angle_gamma   90.00
#
_symmetry.space_group_name_H-M   'P 1'
#
loop_
_entity.id
_entity.type
_entity.pdbx_description
1 polymer ?
#
loop_
_entity_poly.entity_id
_entity_poly.type
_entity_poly.pdbx_seq_one_letter_code
_entity_poly.pdbx_strand_id
1 'polypeptide(L)'
;MQRRTGFKEKVGEMVMEKDTKVTLSGWELDNPIIPASGTFSYGYEFQEFYDINKLGSFSFKGTTRYPQKGNPLPRVAEYDSGVINSVGLENPGIHKVIEEELPKIKEVFHKKVIANIGGNSLEDFIYNCQLINTCDQIGIIELNVSCPNVHGGRIPFGTNPQLVKEIVKEVKKVTTKPVYVKLSPNVTDIVEIALACEEAKADGLVLINTLQGMRIDLKTGKPILSKIMGGCSGPAIFPIAERMVYQVYEQVKLPIIGVGGINSAEKVLEMMYAGASAVEIGAANLVNPWACSEIIDELPEVMEKYDIKCLRKIIGKAHR
;
A
#
# COMPACT_ATOMS: atom_id res chain seq x y z
N MET A 1 -56.30 -24.15 -36.83
CA MET A 1 -55.95 -23.47 -35.59
C MET A 1 -54.45 -23.61 -35.36
N GLN A 2 -53.67 -22.65 -35.91
CA GLN A 2 -52.20 -22.67 -35.87
C GLN A 2 -51.74 -21.86 -34.68
N ARG A 3 -51.00 -22.48 -33.74
CA ARG A 3 -50.32 -21.78 -32.64
C ARG A 3 -48.98 -21.20 -33.17
N ARG A 4 -48.90 -19.86 -33.21
CA ARG A 4 -47.62 -19.14 -33.41
C ARG A 4 -46.82 -19.18 -32.12
N THR A 5 -45.72 -19.90 -32.08
CA THR A 5 -44.67 -19.79 -31.06
C THR A 5 -43.78 -18.61 -31.40
N GLY A 6 -43.94 -17.51 -30.63
CA GLY A 6 -43.03 -16.37 -30.73
C GLY A 6 -41.71 -16.68 -30.02
N PHE A 7 -40.66 -16.90 -30.79
CA PHE A 7 -39.27 -16.84 -30.32
C PHE A 7 -38.95 -15.37 -30.08
N LYS A 8 -38.84 -14.93 -28.80
CA LYS A 8 -38.15 -13.72 -28.44
C LYS A 8 -36.67 -13.98 -28.50
N GLU A 9 -36.00 -13.50 -29.55
CA GLU A 9 -34.57 -13.33 -29.56
C GLU A 9 -34.18 -12.38 -28.41
N LYS A 10 -33.44 -12.89 -27.44
CA LYS A 10 -32.70 -12.06 -26.51
C LYS A 10 -31.60 -11.38 -27.33
N VAL A 11 -31.79 -10.11 -27.62
CA VAL A 11 -30.73 -9.21 -28.08
C VAL A 11 -29.64 -9.28 -27.01
N GLY A 12 -28.49 -9.85 -27.34
CA GLY A 12 -27.35 -9.89 -26.45
C GLY A 12 -26.96 -8.46 -26.11
N GLU A 13 -27.22 -8.04 -24.89
CA GLU A 13 -26.56 -6.86 -24.34
C GLU A 13 -25.07 -7.11 -24.40
N MET A 14 -24.38 -6.33 -25.21
CA MET A 14 -22.95 -6.29 -25.28
C MET A 14 -22.49 -5.76 -23.91
N VAL A 15 -22.08 -6.68 -23.02
CA VAL A 15 -21.48 -6.31 -21.73
C VAL A 15 -20.25 -5.49 -22.05
N MET A 16 -20.32 -4.18 -21.88
CA MET A 16 -19.14 -3.31 -22.08
C MET A 16 -18.13 -3.69 -21.00
N GLU A 17 -16.95 -4.12 -21.46
CA GLU A 17 -15.84 -4.48 -20.57
C GLU A 17 -15.51 -3.27 -19.67
N LYS A 18 -15.46 -3.51 -18.36
CA LYS A 18 -15.16 -2.47 -17.37
C LYS A 18 -13.68 -2.13 -17.43
N ASP A 19 -13.36 -0.85 -17.55
CA ASP A 19 -11.97 -0.36 -17.54
C ASP A 19 -11.49 -0.23 -16.09
N THR A 20 -10.77 -1.26 -15.63
CA THR A 20 -10.16 -1.32 -14.29
C THR A 20 -8.76 -0.72 -14.24
N LYS A 21 -8.19 -0.34 -15.38
CA LYS A 21 -6.84 0.20 -15.46
C LYS A 21 -6.69 1.52 -14.71
N VAL A 22 -5.52 1.68 -14.07
CA VAL A 22 -5.12 2.92 -13.40
C VAL A 22 -3.70 3.30 -13.78
N THR A 23 -3.29 4.54 -13.47
CA THR A 23 -1.95 5.04 -13.81
C THR A 23 -1.32 5.68 -12.58
N LEU A 24 -0.09 5.30 -12.28
CA LEU A 24 0.74 5.86 -11.21
C LEU A 24 2.03 6.44 -11.83
N SER A 25 2.18 7.76 -11.83
CA SER A 25 3.37 8.46 -12.37
C SER A 25 3.82 7.95 -13.75
N GLY A 26 2.84 7.75 -14.66
CA GLY A 26 3.08 7.25 -16.01
C GLY A 26 3.19 5.73 -16.15
N TRP A 27 3.15 4.99 -15.06
CA TRP A 27 3.10 3.53 -15.07
C TRP A 27 1.65 3.04 -15.04
N GLU A 28 1.21 2.37 -16.11
CA GLU A 28 -0.13 1.77 -16.21
C GLU A 28 -0.18 0.43 -15.49
N LEU A 29 -1.21 0.23 -14.66
CA LEU A 29 -1.56 -1.01 -13.98
C LEU A 29 -2.89 -1.53 -14.53
N ASP A 30 -3.02 -2.85 -14.68
CA ASP A 30 -4.24 -3.49 -15.20
C ASP A 30 -5.47 -3.29 -14.28
N ASN A 31 -5.21 -3.14 -13.00
CA ASN A 31 -6.19 -2.85 -11.95
C ASN A 31 -5.52 -2.13 -10.77
N PRO A 32 -6.30 -1.51 -9.86
CA PRO A 32 -5.75 -0.71 -8.76
C PRO A 32 -5.24 -1.52 -7.56
N ILE A 33 -5.29 -2.85 -7.56
CA ILE A 33 -5.06 -3.68 -6.39
C ILE A 33 -3.58 -4.02 -6.24
N ILE A 34 -3.03 -3.62 -5.09
CA ILE A 34 -1.62 -3.79 -4.73
C ILE A 34 -1.56 -4.38 -3.31
N PRO A 35 -1.06 -5.59 -3.08
CA PRO A 35 -0.75 -6.04 -1.74
C PRO A 35 0.29 -5.15 -1.06
N ALA A 36 0.02 -4.80 0.23
CA ALA A 36 0.90 -3.95 1.03
C ALA A 36 2.14 -4.70 1.53
N SER A 37 3.27 -4.03 1.60
CA SER A 37 4.60 -4.59 1.90
C SER A 37 4.68 -5.40 3.21
N GLY A 38 3.92 -5.03 4.23
CA GLY A 38 3.96 -5.69 5.54
C GLY A 38 3.26 -7.04 5.60
N THR A 39 2.41 -7.36 4.63
CA THR A 39 1.48 -8.51 4.66
C THR A 39 1.59 -9.43 3.45
N PHE A 40 2.52 -9.17 2.55
CA PHE A 40 2.69 -9.93 1.31
C PHE A 40 4.13 -10.44 1.10
N SER A 41 5.06 -10.10 2.00
CA SER A 41 6.45 -10.51 1.95
C SER A 41 7.11 -10.16 0.61
N TYR A 42 7.62 -11.15 -0.12
CA TYR A 42 8.18 -11.00 -1.47
C TYR A 42 7.22 -11.54 -2.57
N GLY A 43 6.02 -11.95 -2.19
CA GLY A 43 4.93 -12.29 -3.08
C GLY A 43 4.96 -13.72 -3.64
N TYR A 44 6.11 -14.33 -3.81
CA TYR A 44 6.22 -15.67 -4.40
C TYR A 44 5.56 -16.76 -3.53
N GLU A 45 5.45 -16.56 -2.21
CA GLU A 45 4.75 -17.47 -1.30
C GLU A 45 3.23 -17.51 -1.59
N PHE A 46 2.67 -16.40 -2.10
CA PHE A 46 1.25 -16.31 -2.43
C PHE A 46 0.86 -17.02 -3.74
N GLN A 47 1.85 -17.38 -4.56
CA GLN A 47 1.60 -18.15 -5.78
C GLN A 47 0.97 -19.52 -5.50
N GLU A 48 1.14 -20.07 -4.31
CA GLU A 48 0.47 -21.31 -3.89
C GLU A 48 -1.05 -21.17 -3.75
N PHE A 49 -1.55 -19.93 -3.59
CA PHE A 49 -2.97 -19.66 -3.41
C PHE A 49 -3.65 -19.23 -4.71
N TYR A 50 -3.02 -18.35 -5.51
CA TYR A 50 -3.57 -17.85 -6.77
C TYR A 50 -2.46 -17.34 -7.70
N ASP A 51 -2.80 -17.15 -8.98
CA ASP A 51 -1.89 -16.50 -9.92
C ASP A 51 -1.71 -15.02 -9.55
N ILE A 52 -0.57 -14.70 -8.94
CA ILE A 52 -0.25 -13.33 -8.49
C ILE A 52 -0.11 -12.33 -9.66
N ASN A 53 0.00 -12.80 -10.92
CA ASN A 53 0.00 -11.92 -12.09
C ASN A 53 -1.36 -11.26 -12.34
N LYS A 54 -2.44 -11.67 -11.66
CA LYS A 54 -3.71 -10.93 -11.60
C LYS A 54 -3.56 -9.54 -10.97
N LEU A 55 -2.65 -9.39 -10.00
CA LEU A 55 -2.42 -8.12 -9.29
C LEU A 55 -2.00 -7.01 -10.24
N GLY A 56 -2.40 -5.77 -9.97
CA GLY A 56 -1.86 -4.61 -10.67
C GLY A 56 -0.36 -4.47 -10.44
N SER A 57 0.05 -4.62 -9.20
CA SER A 57 1.43 -4.72 -8.71
C SER A 57 1.42 -5.27 -7.29
N PHE A 58 2.58 -5.30 -6.61
CA PHE A 58 2.65 -5.41 -5.16
C PHE A 58 3.85 -4.64 -4.60
N SER A 59 3.72 -4.21 -3.34
CA SER A 59 4.81 -3.61 -2.57
C SER A 59 5.50 -4.70 -1.77
N PHE A 60 6.78 -4.97 -2.04
CA PHE A 60 7.49 -6.02 -1.31
C PHE A 60 7.93 -5.57 0.09
N LYS A 61 8.38 -6.51 0.89
CA LYS A 61 8.80 -6.35 2.27
C LYS A 61 9.73 -5.16 2.48
N GLY A 62 9.39 -4.31 3.46
CA GLY A 62 10.18 -3.14 3.83
C GLY A 62 11.64 -3.51 4.07
N THR A 63 12.53 -2.94 3.26
CA THR A 63 13.94 -3.31 3.16
C THR A 63 14.82 -2.20 3.73
N THR A 64 15.78 -2.58 4.58
CA THR A 64 16.77 -1.70 5.19
C THR A 64 18.17 -1.99 4.66
N ARG A 65 19.13 -1.09 4.91
CA ARG A 65 20.51 -1.24 4.47
C ARG A 65 21.13 -2.54 4.98
N TYR A 66 20.96 -2.81 6.25
CA TYR A 66 21.46 -4.01 6.91
C TYR A 66 20.29 -4.95 7.29
N PRO A 67 20.55 -6.25 7.40
CA PRO A 67 19.56 -7.22 7.86
C PRO A 67 18.96 -6.83 9.23
N GLN A 68 17.65 -7.00 9.38
CA GLN A 68 16.93 -6.79 10.63
C GLN A 68 16.24 -8.09 11.06
N LYS A 69 16.48 -8.52 12.30
CA LYS A 69 15.85 -9.71 12.88
C LYS A 69 14.40 -9.46 13.35
N GLY A 70 13.98 -8.19 13.32
CA GLY A 70 12.71 -7.80 13.92
C GLY A 70 12.73 -7.78 15.44
N ASN A 71 11.57 -7.49 16.04
CA ASN A 71 11.40 -7.43 17.49
C ASN A 71 11.18 -8.82 18.09
N PRO A 72 11.43 -9.02 19.40
CA PRO A 72 11.08 -10.24 20.10
C PRO A 72 9.59 -10.59 20.04
N LEU A 73 9.27 -11.86 20.21
CA LEU A 73 7.88 -12.35 20.34
C LEU A 73 7.33 -12.06 21.75
N PRO A 74 6.00 -11.90 21.89
CA PRO A 74 4.99 -11.79 20.83
C PRO A 74 5.04 -10.41 20.16
N ARG A 75 4.92 -10.38 18.84
CA ARG A 75 5.03 -9.15 18.03
C ARG A 75 3.85 -8.92 17.07
N VAL A 76 2.87 -9.82 17.09
CA VAL A 76 1.59 -9.72 16.38
C VAL A 76 0.49 -10.25 17.31
N ALA A 77 -0.65 -9.59 17.33
CA ALA A 77 -1.84 -10.02 18.03
C ALA A 77 -3.10 -9.53 17.33
N GLU A 78 -4.20 -10.23 17.51
CA GLU A 78 -5.51 -9.84 16.98
C GLU A 78 -6.25 -8.94 17.98
N TYR A 79 -7.19 -8.13 17.46
CA TYR A 79 -8.22 -7.43 18.19
C TYR A 79 -9.52 -7.46 17.38
N ASP A 80 -10.66 -7.08 17.97
CA ASP A 80 -12.02 -7.35 17.46
C ASP A 80 -12.26 -7.02 15.98
N SER A 81 -11.54 -6.08 15.40
CA SER A 81 -11.69 -5.70 13.99
C SER A 81 -10.34 -5.49 13.30
N GLY A 82 -9.31 -6.22 13.71
CA GLY A 82 -8.01 -6.08 13.07
C GLY A 82 -6.85 -6.76 13.77
N VAL A 83 -5.66 -6.31 13.41
CA VAL A 83 -4.38 -6.83 13.87
C VAL A 83 -3.53 -5.69 14.42
N ILE A 84 -2.89 -5.92 15.56
CA ILE A 84 -1.87 -5.04 16.11
C ILE A 84 -0.49 -5.70 15.98
N ASN A 85 0.49 -4.97 15.47
CA ASN A 85 1.83 -5.52 15.27
C ASN A 85 2.95 -4.57 15.67
N SER A 86 4.07 -5.17 16.04
CA SER A 86 5.36 -4.52 16.25
C SER A 86 6.48 -5.39 15.67
N VAL A 87 6.35 -5.83 14.42
CA VAL A 87 7.30 -6.76 13.77
C VAL A 87 8.73 -6.21 13.75
N GLY A 88 8.92 -4.90 13.56
CA GLY A 88 10.23 -4.26 13.63
C GLY A 88 11.07 -4.44 12.38
N LEU A 89 10.46 -4.32 11.20
CA LEU A 89 11.12 -4.33 9.89
C LEU A 89 12.05 -5.55 9.65
N GLU A 90 11.64 -6.74 10.10
CA GLU A 90 12.37 -7.96 9.79
C GLU A 90 12.58 -8.10 8.28
N ASN A 91 13.82 -8.12 7.83
CA ASN A 91 14.20 -8.22 6.41
C ASN A 91 15.66 -8.64 6.27
N PRO A 92 16.06 -9.20 5.10
CA PRO A 92 17.42 -9.70 4.89
C PRO A 92 18.45 -8.63 4.52
N GLY A 93 18.07 -7.34 4.38
CA GLY A 93 18.92 -6.25 3.92
C GLY A 93 18.91 -6.07 2.40
N ILE A 94 19.27 -4.84 1.94
CA ILE A 94 19.14 -4.44 0.53
C ILE A 94 19.94 -5.32 -0.44
N HIS A 95 21.14 -5.72 -0.07
CA HIS A 95 21.99 -6.55 -0.94
C HIS A 95 21.34 -7.90 -1.21
N LYS A 96 20.87 -8.57 -0.16
CA LYS A 96 20.23 -9.87 -0.30
C LYS A 96 18.90 -9.78 -1.05
N VAL A 97 18.16 -8.69 -0.86
CA VAL A 97 16.94 -8.43 -1.65
C VAL A 97 17.27 -8.35 -3.14
N ILE A 98 18.32 -7.62 -3.52
CA ILE A 98 18.70 -7.48 -4.93
C ILE A 98 19.25 -8.78 -5.51
N GLU A 99 20.08 -9.49 -4.76
CA GLU A 99 20.81 -10.67 -5.23
C GLU A 99 19.97 -11.96 -5.20
N GLU A 100 19.06 -12.11 -4.25
CA GLU A 100 18.29 -13.34 -4.04
C GLU A 100 16.78 -13.16 -4.23
N GLU A 101 16.16 -12.12 -3.64
CA GLU A 101 14.71 -12.02 -3.61
C GLU A 101 14.13 -11.48 -4.93
N LEU A 102 14.72 -10.44 -5.52
CA LEU A 102 14.25 -9.92 -6.81
C LEU A 102 14.34 -10.96 -7.94
N PRO A 103 15.39 -11.78 -8.07
CA PRO A 103 15.40 -12.89 -9.02
C PRO A 103 14.23 -13.86 -8.83
N LYS A 104 13.93 -14.31 -7.61
CA LYS A 104 12.79 -15.19 -7.31
C LYS A 104 11.46 -14.55 -7.66
N ILE A 105 11.27 -13.26 -7.34
CA ILE A 105 10.07 -12.51 -7.73
C ILE A 105 9.91 -12.54 -9.25
N LYS A 106 10.99 -12.31 -10.01
CA LYS A 106 10.97 -12.27 -11.47
C LYS A 106 10.57 -13.60 -12.12
N GLU A 107 10.82 -14.73 -11.46
CA GLU A 107 10.42 -16.06 -11.94
C GLU A 107 8.91 -16.23 -11.93
N VAL A 108 8.19 -15.58 -11.00
CA VAL A 108 6.76 -15.81 -10.75
C VAL A 108 5.88 -14.59 -11.05
N PHE A 109 6.43 -13.39 -11.04
CA PHE A 109 5.70 -12.15 -11.29
C PHE A 109 6.34 -11.36 -12.42
N HIS A 110 5.59 -11.17 -13.51
CA HIS A 110 6.11 -10.67 -14.80
C HIS A 110 5.89 -9.17 -15.00
N LYS A 111 5.36 -8.48 -13.98
CA LYS A 111 5.16 -7.03 -13.97
C LYS A 111 6.19 -6.37 -13.05
N LYS A 112 6.28 -5.04 -13.11
CA LYS A 112 7.10 -4.29 -12.15
C LYS A 112 6.48 -4.31 -10.76
N VAL A 113 7.32 -4.20 -9.74
CA VAL A 113 6.93 -4.16 -8.33
C VAL A 113 7.29 -2.82 -7.68
N ILE A 114 6.73 -2.57 -6.51
CA ILE A 114 7.02 -1.41 -5.67
C ILE A 114 8.06 -1.82 -4.63
N ALA A 115 9.16 -1.08 -4.57
CA ALA A 115 10.23 -1.29 -3.60
C ALA A 115 9.95 -0.50 -2.32
N ASN A 116 9.50 -1.16 -1.25
CA ASN A 116 9.35 -0.51 0.05
C ASN A 116 10.72 -0.39 0.74
N ILE A 117 11.19 0.84 0.91
CA ILE A 117 12.51 1.17 1.42
C ILE A 117 12.40 1.89 2.76
N GLY A 118 13.02 1.30 3.79
CA GLY A 118 13.20 1.91 5.11
C GLY A 118 14.66 2.27 5.37
N GLY A 119 14.87 3.12 6.37
CA GLY A 119 16.20 3.52 6.83
C GLY A 119 16.16 4.05 8.26
N ASN A 120 17.29 3.95 8.95
CA ASN A 120 17.48 4.49 10.32
C ASN A 120 18.20 5.85 10.29
N SER A 121 18.71 6.26 9.13
CA SER A 121 19.36 7.54 8.87
C SER A 121 19.07 8.00 7.43
N LEU A 122 19.34 9.27 7.14
CA LEU A 122 19.25 9.84 5.80
C LEU A 122 20.16 9.06 4.81
N GLU A 123 21.37 8.72 5.25
CA GLU A 123 22.37 7.98 4.45
C GLU A 123 21.85 6.59 4.07
N ASP A 124 21.08 5.94 4.95
CA ASP A 124 20.51 4.63 4.65
C ASP A 124 19.46 4.73 3.53
N PHE A 125 18.60 5.74 3.55
CA PHE A 125 17.63 5.97 2.48
C PHE A 125 18.34 6.25 1.15
N ILE A 126 19.34 7.14 1.13
CA ILE A 126 20.12 7.47 -0.06
C ILE A 126 20.78 6.21 -0.63
N TYR A 127 21.49 5.47 0.21
CA TYR A 127 22.20 4.26 -0.16
C TYR A 127 21.28 3.19 -0.77
N ASN A 128 20.17 2.90 -0.08
CA ASN A 128 19.22 1.89 -0.54
C ASN A 128 18.55 2.31 -1.86
N CYS A 129 18.14 3.57 -1.97
CA CYS A 129 17.50 4.08 -3.18
C CYS A 129 18.45 4.11 -4.37
N GLN A 130 19.72 4.42 -4.17
CA GLN A 130 20.75 4.38 -5.21
C GLN A 130 20.94 2.95 -5.75
N LEU A 131 20.99 1.96 -4.88
CA LEU A 131 21.13 0.56 -5.30
C LEU A 131 19.87 0.06 -6.02
N ILE A 132 18.69 0.26 -5.44
CA ILE A 132 17.44 -0.25 -6.01
C ILE A 132 17.07 0.45 -7.33
N ASN A 133 17.57 1.66 -7.56
CA ASN A 133 17.38 2.39 -8.81
C ASN A 133 17.90 1.64 -10.03
N THR A 134 18.93 0.80 -9.87
CA THR A 134 19.53 0.03 -10.95
C THR A 134 18.71 -1.20 -11.37
N CYS A 135 17.69 -1.57 -10.58
CA CYS A 135 16.90 -2.77 -10.82
C CYS A 135 15.71 -2.48 -11.74
N ASP A 136 15.71 -3.02 -12.96
CA ASP A 136 14.67 -2.80 -13.97
C ASP A 136 13.27 -3.24 -13.54
N GLN A 137 13.20 -4.22 -12.66
CA GLN A 137 11.97 -4.80 -12.13
C GLN A 137 11.19 -3.83 -11.23
N ILE A 138 11.83 -2.76 -10.76
CA ILE A 138 11.22 -1.77 -9.89
C ILE A 138 10.50 -0.70 -10.71
N GLY A 139 9.20 -0.52 -10.45
CA GLY A 139 8.38 0.54 -11.04
C GLY A 139 8.35 1.81 -10.22
N ILE A 140 8.25 1.68 -8.89
CA ILE A 140 8.15 2.77 -7.91
C ILE A 140 9.03 2.44 -6.70
N ILE A 141 9.67 3.44 -6.12
CA ILE A 141 10.31 3.37 -4.81
C ILE A 141 9.36 3.97 -3.78
N GLU A 142 8.91 3.17 -2.80
CA GLU A 142 8.07 3.59 -1.68
C GLU A 142 8.93 3.82 -0.45
N LEU A 143 9.10 5.08 -0.05
CA LEU A 143 9.85 5.44 1.14
C LEU A 143 9.00 5.24 2.39
N ASN A 144 9.38 4.29 3.23
CA ASN A 144 8.75 4.06 4.52
C ASN A 144 9.40 4.95 5.60
N VAL A 145 8.85 6.15 5.78
CA VAL A 145 9.38 7.14 6.74
C VAL A 145 8.88 6.92 8.17
N SER A 146 8.19 5.80 8.45
CA SER A 146 7.70 5.48 9.81
C SER A 146 8.80 4.98 10.76
N CYS A 147 10.03 4.75 10.26
CA CYS A 147 11.16 4.33 11.07
C CYS A 147 11.65 5.48 11.96
N PRO A 148 12.14 5.16 13.19
CA PRO A 148 12.74 6.17 14.07
C PRO A 148 14.09 6.65 13.52
N ASN A 149 14.32 7.95 13.57
CA ASN A 149 15.63 8.57 13.32
C ASN A 149 16.56 8.29 14.51
N VAL A 150 17.49 7.36 14.35
CA VAL A 150 18.41 6.93 15.41
C VAL A 150 19.34 8.08 15.85
N HIS A 151 19.73 8.94 14.93
CA HIS A 151 20.62 10.09 15.19
C HIS A 151 19.88 11.33 15.68
N GLY A 152 18.57 11.46 15.39
CA GLY A 152 17.73 12.61 15.72
C GLY A 152 16.82 12.39 16.94
N GLY A 153 17.26 11.73 18.01
CA GLY A 153 16.49 11.56 19.24
C GLY A 153 15.36 10.53 19.17
N ARG A 154 15.40 9.60 18.18
CA ARG A 154 14.40 8.55 17.93
C ARG A 154 13.01 9.07 17.53
N ILE A 155 12.89 10.31 17.08
CA ILE A 155 11.66 10.84 16.49
C ILE A 155 11.46 10.15 15.14
N PRO A 156 10.29 9.54 14.84
CA PRO A 156 10.02 8.98 13.53
C PRO A 156 10.14 10.04 12.44
N PHE A 157 10.87 9.75 11.36
CA PHE A 157 11.04 10.70 10.26
C PHE A 157 9.70 11.25 9.76
N GLY A 158 8.69 10.37 9.60
CA GLY A 158 7.37 10.70 9.08
C GLY A 158 6.49 11.57 9.96
N THR A 159 6.96 11.99 11.15
CA THR A 159 6.23 12.92 12.04
C THR A 159 6.76 14.36 11.96
N ASN A 160 7.79 14.60 11.17
CA ASN A 160 8.39 15.93 11.02
C ASN A 160 8.48 16.32 9.53
N PRO A 161 7.76 17.38 9.08
CA PRO A 161 7.74 17.79 7.67
C PRO A 161 9.13 18.10 7.10
N GLN A 162 10.02 18.71 7.89
CA GLN A 162 11.35 19.07 7.41
C GLN A 162 12.25 17.86 7.19
N LEU A 163 12.18 16.87 8.08
CA LEU A 163 12.94 15.62 7.91
C LEU A 163 12.44 14.83 6.69
N VAL A 164 11.12 14.72 6.49
CA VAL A 164 10.56 14.10 5.30
C VAL A 164 11.00 14.81 4.03
N LYS A 165 10.91 16.14 4.02
CA LYS A 165 11.33 16.98 2.90
C LYS A 165 12.81 16.79 2.55
N GLU A 166 13.68 16.67 3.55
CA GLU A 166 15.12 16.41 3.38
C GLU A 166 15.35 15.05 2.75
N ILE A 167 14.74 13.98 3.30
CA ILE A 167 14.87 12.61 2.75
C ILE A 167 14.44 12.58 1.28
N VAL A 168 13.26 13.11 0.96
CA VAL A 168 12.75 13.09 -0.41
C VAL A 168 13.68 13.83 -1.36
N LYS A 169 14.15 15.03 -0.98
CA LYS A 169 15.08 15.82 -1.80
C LYS A 169 16.38 15.07 -2.09
N GLU A 170 16.98 14.45 -1.08
CA GLU A 170 18.24 13.74 -1.26
C GLU A 170 18.06 12.44 -2.06
N VAL A 171 16.99 11.67 -1.80
CA VAL A 171 16.65 10.48 -2.58
C VAL A 171 16.39 10.82 -4.06
N LYS A 172 15.69 11.92 -4.35
CA LYS A 172 15.43 12.36 -5.73
C LYS A 172 16.70 12.72 -6.51
N LYS A 173 17.83 12.98 -5.87
CA LYS A 173 19.12 13.22 -6.54
C LYS A 173 19.78 11.93 -7.05
N VAL A 174 19.46 10.78 -6.44
CA VAL A 174 20.14 9.50 -6.68
C VAL A 174 19.26 8.47 -7.39
N THR A 175 17.99 8.80 -7.69
CA THR A 175 17.09 7.90 -8.41
C THR A 175 16.35 8.61 -9.54
N THR A 176 16.13 7.87 -10.62
CA THR A 176 15.29 8.27 -11.76
C THR A 176 13.91 7.63 -11.70
N LYS A 177 13.71 6.65 -10.82
CA LYS A 177 12.40 6.00 -10.62
C LYS A 177 11.46 6.92 -9.84
N PRO A 178 10.14 6.83 -10.06
CA PRO A 178 9.16 7.53 -9.26
C PRO A 178 9.34 7.21 -7.77
N VAL A 179 9.28 8.24 -6.92
CA VAL A 179 9.42 8.17 -5.46
C VAL A 179 8.08 8.49 -4.82
N TYR A 180 7.48 7.53 -4.16
CA TYR A 180 6.29 7.67 -3.34
C TYR A 180 6.68 7.67 -1.86
N VAL A 181 5.96 8.42 -1.04
CA VAL A 181 6.24 8.51 0.40
C VAL A 181 5.09 7.91 1.19
N LYS A 182 5.36 6.87 1.99
CA LYS A 182 4.36 6.23 2.85
C LYS A 182 4.25 6.96 4.17
N LEU A 183 3.13 7.68 4.33
CA LEU A 183 2.90 8.58 5.44
C LEU A 183 2.38 7.86 6.68
N SER A 184 2.85 8.34 7.84
CA SER A 184 2.35 7.90 9.15
C SER A 184 1.05 8.64 9.50
N PRO A 185 0.01 7.93 9.99
CA PRO A 185 -1.19 8.58 10.51
C PRO A 185 -1.00 9.16 11.92
N ASN A 186 0.14 8.88 12.56
CA ASN A 186 0.40 9.25 13.97
C ASN A 186 0.95 10.68 14.06
N VAL A 187 0.25 11.61 13.45
CA VAL A 187 0.56 13.04 13.38
C VAL A 187 -0.71 13.85 13.67
N THR A 188 -0.54 15.10 14.07
CA THR A 188 -1.67 16.01 14.28
C THR A 188 -2.33 16.41 12.96
N ASP A 189 -1.51 16.71 11.94
CA ASP A 189 -1.97 17.06 10.60
C ASP A 189 -1.14 16.32 9.55
N ILE A 190 -1.79 15.40 8.83
CA ILE A 190 -1.16 14.62 7.76
C ILE A 190 -0.96 15.46 6.49
N VAL A 191 -1.77 16.51 6.31
CA VAL A 191 -1.68 17.40 5.16
C VAL A 191 -0.37 18.17 5.16
N GLU A 192 0.10 18.61 6.34
CA GLU A 192 1.39 19.29 6.47
C GLU A 192 2.55 18.42 5.98
N ILE A 193 2.53 17.12 6.31
CA ILE A 193 3.55 16.17 5.82
C ILE A 193 3.41 15.95 4.30
N ALA A 194 2.18 15.84 3.79
CA ALA A 194 1.92 15.65 2.37
C ALA A 194 2.41 16.83 1.52
N LEU A 195 2.17 18.06 1.97
CA LEU A 195 2.66 19.30 1.34
C LEU A 195 4.20 19.35 1.34
N ALA A 196 4.84 18.95 2.44
CA ALA A 196 6.31 18.86 2.49
C ALA A 196 6.88 17.87 1.47
N CYS A 197 6.19 16.74 1.23
CA CYS A 197 6.55 15.78 0.18
C CYS A 197 6.40 16.38 -1.23
N GLU A 198 5.30 17.08 -1.50
CA GLU A 198 5.06 17.73 -2.79
C GLU A 198 6.09 18.85 -3.07
N GLU A 199 6.40 19.67 -2.09
CA GLU A 199 7.47 20.68 -2.18
C GLU A 199 8.85 20.07 -2.44
N ALA A 200 9.10 18.87 -1.90
CA ALA A 200 10.34 18.12 -2.12
C ALA A 200 10.38 17.40 -3.48
N LYS A 201 9.31 17.49 -4.29
CA LYS A 201 9.18 16.83 -5.60
C LYS A 201 9.06 15.30 -5.51
N ALA A 202 8.39 14.80 -4.49
CA ALA A 202 7.89 13.42 -4.53
C ALA A 202 7.01 13.22 -5.77
N ASP A 203 6.91 11.98 -6.26
CA ASP A 203 6.09 11.64 -7.43
C ASP A 203 4.71 11.08 -7.02
N GLY A 204 4.50 10.79 -5.74
CA GLY A 204 3.24 10.33 -5.18
C GLY A 204 3.32 10.09 -3.68
N LEU A 205 2.17 9.71 -3.12
CA LEU A 205 2.01 9.43 -1.70
C LEU A 205 1.34 8.07 -1.48
N VAL A 206 1.63 7.43 -0.37
CA VAL A 206 0.94 6.22 0.12
C VAL A 206 0.38 6.53 1.51
N LEU A 207 -0.92 6.44 1.70
CA LEU A 207 -1.62 6.77 2.95
C LEU A 207 -2.61 5.66 3.30
N ILE A 208 -2.54 5.11 4.48
CA ILE A 208 -1.73 5.44 5.65
C ILE A 208 -0.91 4.22 6.12
N ASN A 209 0.18 4.44 6.84
CA ASN A 209 0.78 3.38 7.64
C ASN A 209 -0.14 3.08 8.85
N THR A 210 0.27 2.21 9.76
CA THR A 210 -0.55 1.72 10.89
C THR A 210 -0.72 2.77 12.00
N LEU A 211 -1.91 2.80 12.60
CA LEU A 211 -2.22 3.63 13.77
C LEU A 211 -1.61 3.04 15.04
N GLN A 212 -0.96 3.86 15.86
CA GLN A 212 -0.40 3.39 17.11
C GLN A 212 -1.49 3.01 18.10
N GLY A 213 -1.34 1.82 18.70
CA GLY A 213 -2.24 1.29 19.71
C GLY A 213 -1.56 0.34 20.69
N MET A 214 -2.34 -0.17 21.66
CA MET A 214 -1.88 -1.11 22.66
C MET A 214 -3.02 -2.04 23.06
N ARG A 215 -2.65 -3.27 23.46
CA ARG A 215 -3.58 -4.20 24.17
C ARG A 215 -2.93 -4.77 25.42
N ILE A 216 -3.75 -5.07 26.42
CA ILE A 216 -3.34 -5.69 27.68
C ILE A 216 -3.96 -7.09 27.77
N ASP A 217 -3.17 -8.08 28.13
CA ASP A 217 -3.62 -9.42 28.47
C ASP A 217 -4.18 -9.40 29.89
N LEU A 218 -5.50 -9.65 30.01
CA LEU A 218 -6.20 -9.63 31.30
C LEU A 218 -5.76 -10.74 32.27
N LYS A 219 -5.17 -11.82 31.77
CA LYS A 219 -4.67 -12.91 32.63
C LYS A 219 -3.36 -12.53 33.33
N THR A 220 -2.51 -11.79 32.62
CA THR A 220 -1.17 -11.44 33.13
C THR A 220 -1.07 -10.00 33.62
N GLY A 221 -2.03 -9.12 33.22
CA GLY A 221 -1.99 -7.69 33.46
C GLY A 221 -0.88 -6.97 32.66
N LYS A 222 -0.28 -7.61 31.68
CA LYS A 222 0.85 -7.09 30.90
C LYS A 222 0.45 -6.73 29.46
N PRO A 223 1.21 -5.82 28.77
CA PRO A 223 1.04 -5.62 27.35
C PRO A 223 1.16 -6.92 26.57
N ILE A 224 0.30 -7.12 25.56
CA ILE A 224 0.31 -8.32 24.72
C ILE A 224 1.57 -8.37 23.84
N LEU A 225 2.02 -7.22 23.33
CA LEU A 225 3.21 -7.15 22.49
C LEU A 225 4.46 -6.91 23.31
N SER A 226 5.57 -7.54 22.94
CA SER A 226 6.88 -7.39 23.59
C SER A 226 7.39 -5.94 23.60
N LYS A 227 6.98 -5.12 22.61
CA LYS A 227 7.32 -3.68 22.50
C LYS A 227 6.25 -2.76 23.09
N ILE A 228 5.33 -3.29 23.89
CA ILE A 228 4.23 -2.57 24.56
C ILE A 228 3.20 -2.05 23.56
N MET A 229 3.62 -1.17 22.66
CA MET A 229 2.79 -0.56 21.60
C MET A 229 3.08 -1.20 20.27
N GLY A 230 2.09 -1.14 19.36
CA GLY A 230 2.18 -1.61 17.99
C GLY A 230 1.28 -0.81 17.06
N GLY A 231 1.42 -1.06 15.77
CA GLY A 231 0.56 -0.48 14.75
C GLY A 231 -0.71 -1.30 14.56
N CYS A 232 -1.87 -0.65 14.69
CA CYS A 232 -3.18 -1.21 14.41
C CYS A 232 -3.49 -1.14 12.91
N SER A 233 -4.04 -2.23 12.36
CA SER A 233 -4.51 -2.35 10.98
C SER A 233 -5.78 -3.20 10.93
N GLY A 234 -6.49 -3.20 9.80
CA GLY A 234 -7.73 -3.95 9.61
C GLY A 234 -8.95 -3.05 9.45
N PRO A 235 -10.16 -3.62 9.33
CA PRO A 235 -11.38 -2.88 8.98
C PRO A 235 -11.70 -1.68 9.88
N ALA A 236 -11.32 -1.73 11.17
CA ALA A 236 -11.59 -0.65 12.12
C ALA A 236 -10.91 0.69 11.76
N ILE A 237 -9.80 0.66 10.99
CA ILE A 237 -9.09 1.90 10.61
C ILE A 237 -9.54 2.48 9.28
N PHE A 238 -10.43 1.80 8.53
CA PHE A 238 -10.84 2.24 7.20
C PHE A 238 -11.39 3.68 7.16
N PRO A 239 -12.35 4.09 8.01
CA PRO A 239 -12.87 5.46 7.98
C PRO A 239 -11.80 6.53 8.29
N ILE A 240 -10.76 6.16 9.05
CA ILE A 240 -9.65 7.06 9.38
C ILE A 240 -8.73 7.23 8.17
N ALA A 241 -8.41 6.11 7.50
CA ALA A 241 -7.59 6.13 6.29
C ALA A 241 -8.28 6.91 5.16
N GLU A 242 -9.56 6.63 4.93
CA GLU A 242 -10.37 7.30 3.92
C GLU A 242 -10.44 8.83 4.16
N ARG A 243 -10.72 9.26 5.40
CA ARG A 243 -10.68 10.68 5.77
C ARG A 243 -9.33 11.32 5.47
N MET A 244 -8.22 10.65 5.80
CA MET A 244 -6.88 11.18 5.56
C MET A 244 -6.57 11.29 4.06
N VAL A 245 -6.97 10.30 3.26
CA VAL A 245 -6.86 10.37 1.80
C VAL A 245 -7.67 11.54 1.25
N TYR A 246 -8.92 11.69 1.70
CA TYR A 246 -9.78 12.81 1.31
C TYR A 246 -9.14 14.16 1.60
N GLN A 247 -8.68 14.39 2.82
CA GLN A 247 -8.05 15.66 3.23
C GLN A 247 -6.76 15.98 2.44
N VAL A 248 -5.92 14.98 2.20
CA VAL A 248 -4.67 15.15 1.45
C VAL A 248 -4.96 15.43 -0.03
N TYR A 249 -5.92 14.71 -0.63
CA TYR A 249 -6.28 14.88 -2.05
C TYR A 249 -6.75 16.31 -2.38
N GLU A 250 -7.42 16.98 -1.44
CA GLU A 250 -7.83 18.40 -1.61
C GLU A 250 -6.64 19.36 -1.69
N GLN A 251 -5.51 19.02 -1.10
CA GLN A 251 -4.41 19.96 -0.87
C GLN A 251 -3.20 19.71 -1.76
N VAL A 252 -3.02 18.49 -2.28
CA VAL A 252 -1.89 18.13 -3.14
C VAL A 252 -2.33 17.66 -4.52
N LYS A 253 -1.43 17.74 -5.48
CA LYS A 253 -1.66 17.25 -6.86
C LYS A 253 -1.01 15.89 -7.13
N LEU A 254 -0.36 15.32 -6.12
CA LEU A 254 0.32 14.05 -6.23
C LEU A 254 -0.69 12.89 -6.30
N PRO A 255 -0.45 11.85 -7.12
CA PRO A 255 -1.23 10.63 -7.08
C PRO A 255 -1.09 9.97 -5.70
N ILE A 256 -2.18 9.40 -5.21
CA ILE A 256 -2.26 8.77 -3.89
C ILE A 256 -2.55 7.28 -4.04
N ILE A 257 -1.82 6.43 -3.33
CA ILE A 257 -2.19 5.04 -3.08
C ILE A 257 -2.84 4.98 -1.70
N GLY A 258 -4.14 4.62 -1.64
CA GLY A 258 -4.89 4.54 -0.40
C GLY A 258 -4.65 3.21 0.31
N VAL A 259 -4.36 3.25 1.62
CA VAL A 259 -4.09 2.05 2.44
C VAL A 259 -4.81 2.16 3.77
N GLY A 260 -5.47 1.08 4.20
CA GLY A 260 -6.03 0.99 5.55
C GLY A 260 -7.44 0.42 5.57
N GLY A 261 -7.59 -0.79 6.06
CA GLY A 261 -8.88 -1.43 6.31
C GLY A 261 -9.68 -1.86 5.09
N ILE A 262 -9.10 -1.80 3.89
CA ILE A 262 -9.73 -2.23 2.63
C ILE A 262 -9.78 -3.76 2.62
N ASN A 263 -10.97 -4.34 2.45
CA ASN A 263 -11.22 -5.78 2.41
C ASN A 263 -12.39 -6.19 1.51
N SER A 264 -12.86 -5.28 0.65
CA SER A 264 -13.89 -5.56 -0.38
C SER A 264 -13.73 -4.63 -1.58
N ALA A 265 -14.34 -4.98 -2.71
CA ALA A 265 -14.36 -4.17 -3.91
C ALA A 265 -15.09 -2.81 -3.69
N GLU A 266 -16.14 -2.76 -2.86
CA GLU A 266 -16.81 -1.52 -2.50
C GLU A 266 -15.86 -0.54 -1.83
N LYS A 267 -15.06 -1.00 -0.85
CA LYS A 267 -14.07 -0.14 -0.18
C LYS A 267 -12.96 0.34 -1.10
N VAL A 268 -12.64 -0.40 -2.15
CA VAL A 268 -11.75 0.10 -3.21
C VAL A 268 -12.37 1.32 -3.88
N LEU A 269 -13.65 1.23 -4.26
CA LEU A 269 -14.37 2.35 -4.90
C LEU A 269 -14.51 3.55 -3.96
N GLU A 270 -14.85 3.34 -2.67
CA GLU A 270 -14.92 4.40 -1.67
C GLU A 270 -13.57 5.13 -1.55
N MET A 271 -12.48 4.39 -1.38
CA MET A 271 -11.14 4.97 -1.29
C MET A 271 -10.74 5.74 -2.55
N MET A 272 -11.14 5.26 -3.75
CA MET A 272 -10.93 5.98 -5.01
C MET A 272 -11.80 7.24 -5.10
N TYR A 273 -13.04 7.21 -4.62
CA TYR A 273 -13.89 8.40 -4.51
C TYR A 273 -13.27 9.46 -3.59
N ALA A 274 -12.62 9.05 -2.51
CA ALA A 274 -11.89 9.95 -1.61
C ALA A 274 -10.62 10.56 -2.25
N GLY A 275 -10.11 10.00 -3.36
CA GLY A 275 -8.98 10.56 -4.11
C GLY A 275 -7.83 9.60 -4.39
N ALA A 276 -7.90 8.34 -3.94
CA ALA A 276 -6.87 7.37 -4.25
C ALA A 276 -6.86 7.00 -5.74
N SER A 277 -5.68 6.93 -6.34
CA SER A 277 -5.45 6.48 -7.73
C SER A 277 -5.30 4.96 -7.82
N ALA A 278 -4.85 4.32 -6.74
CA ALA A 278 -4.76 2.89 -6.54
C ALA A 278 -4.87 2.59 -5.04
N VAL A 279 -4.92 1.32 -4.65
CA VAL A 279 -5.05 0.94 -3.24
C VAL A 279 -4.06 -0.15 -2.86
N GLU A 280 -3.54 -0.08 -1.62
CA GLU A 280 -2.82 -1.20 -1.02
C GLU A 280 -3.73 -2.00 -0.07
N ILE A 281 -3.71 -3.32 -0.21
CA ILE A 281 -4.42 -4.27 0.64
C ILE A 281 -3.44 -4.81 1.69
N GLY A 282 -3.70 -4.50 2.96
CA GLY A 282 -2.84 -4.90 4.09
C GLY A 282 -3.40 -6.09 4.85
N ALA A 283 -3.98 -5.84 6.04
CA ALA A 283 -4.41 -6.86 7.00
C ALA A 283 -5.38 -7.91 6.41
N ALA A 284 -6.12 -7.59 5.35
CA ALA A 284 -7.01 -8.56 4.69
C ALA A 284 -6.23 -9.79 4.19
N ASN A 285 -5.00 -9.64 3.70
CA ASN A 285 -4.14 -10.75 3.27
C ASN A 285 -3.75 -11.71 4.42
N LEU A 286 -3.75 -11.24 5.67
CA LEU A 286 -3.45 -12.07 6.84
C LEU A 286 -4.67 -12.89 7.28
N VAL A 287 -5.87 -12.41 7.00
CA VAL A 287 -7.14 -13.07 7.32
C VAL A 287 -7.53 -14.05 6.22
N ASN A 288 -7.36 -13.62 4.97
CA ASN A 288 -7.70 -14.38 3.78
C ASN A 288 -6.60 -14.22 2.73
N PRO A 289 -5.77 -15.23 2.46
CA PRO A 289 -4.70 -15.12 1.47
C PRO A 289 -5.19 -14.90 0.03
N TRP A 290 -6.46 -15.17 -0.28
CA TRP A 290 -7.10 -14.89 -1.58
C TRP A 290 -7.70 -13.48 -1.67
N ALA A 291 -7.71 -12.68 -0.61
CA ALA A 291 -8.41 -11.40 -0.53
C ALA A 291 -8.16 -10.48 -1.74
N CYS A 292 -6.92 -10.34 -2.18
CA CYS A 292 -6.61 -9.50 -3.34
C CYS A 292 -7.19 -10.07 -4.64
N SER A 293 -7.11 -11.39 -4.85
CA SER A 293 -7.68 -12.06 -6.04
C SER A 293 -9.20 -11.94 -6.06
N GLU A 294 -9.87 -12.17 -4.92
CA GLU A 294 -11.31 -12.07 -4.79
C GLU A 294 -11.79 -10.64 -5.06
N ILE A 295 -11.15 -9.64 -4.49
CA ILE A 295 -11.47 -8.22 -4.74
C ILE A 295 -11.33 -7.86 -6.22
N ILE A 296 -10.29 -8.37 -6.91
CA ILE A 296 -10.12 -8.14 -8.35
C ILE A 296 -11.25 -8.79 -9.15
N ASP A 297 -11.63 -10.01 -8.81
CA ASP A 297 -12.69 -10.76 -9.49
C ASP A 297 -14.09 -10.12 -9.25
N GLU A 298 -14.33 -9.56 -8.07
CA GLU A 298 -15.59 -8.87 -7.71
C GLU A 298 -15.70 -7.45 -8.31
N LEU A 299 -14.56 -6.80 -8.58
CA LEU A 299 -14.52 -5.38 -8.96
C LEU A 299 -15.40 -5.03 -10.18
N PRO A 300 -15.46 -5.82 -11.29
CA PRO A 300 -16.35 -5.51 -12.42
C PRO A 300 -17.84 -5.55 -12.07
N GLU A 301 -18.28 -6.49 -11.21
CA GLU A 301 -19.67 -6.60 -10.76
C GLU A 301 -20.05 -5.40 -9.88
N VAL A 302 -19.18 -5.02 -8.95
CA VAL A 302 -19.38 -3.87 -8.08
C VAL A 302 -19.38 -2.56 -8.89
N MET A 303 -18.52 -2.44 -9.90
CA MET A 303 -18.55 -1.32 -10.85
C MET A 303 -19.88 -1.24 -11.62
N GLU A 304 -20.44 -2.39 -12.03
CA GLU A 304 -21.77 -2.43 -12.68
C GLU A 304 -22.87 -1.96 -11.75
N LYS A 305 -22.89 -2.47 -10.52
CA LYS A 305 -23.86 -2.08 -9.47
C LYS A 305 -23.94 -0.57 -9.24
N TYR A 306 -22.83 0.14 -9.39
CA TYR A 306 -22.73 1.60 -9.18
C TYR A 306 -22.61 2.41 -10.49
N ASP A 307 -22.92 1.81 -11.66
CA ASP A 307 -22.81 2.43 -13.00
C ASP A 307 -21.44 3.07 -13.29
N ILE A 308 -20.37 2.38 -12.86
CA ILE A 308 -18.99 2.81 -13.10
C ILE A 308 -18.46 2.06 -14.32
N LYS A 309 -18.01 2.79 -15.34
CA LYS A 309 -17.45 2.23 -16.57
C LYS A 309 -15.92 2.22 -16.59
N CYS A 310 -15.29 3.15 -15.85
CA CYS A 310 -13.84 3.34 -15.85
C CYS A 310 -13.40 3.86 -14.48
N LEU A 311 -12.47 3.18 -13.82
CA LEU A 311 -11.99 3.54 -12.49
C LEU A 311 -11.26 4.89 -12.46
N ARG A 312 -10.48 5.21 -13.49
CA ARG A 312 -9.77 6.50 -13.56
C ARG A 312 -10.73 7.72 -13.49
N LYS A 313 -11.99 7.56 -13.92
CA LYS A 313 -12.99 8.64 -13.90
C LYS A 313 -13.64 8.90 -12.56
N ILE A 314 -13.48 7.98 -11.62
CA ILE A 314 -14.07 8.11 -10.28
C ILE A 314 -13.11 8.68 -9.24
N ILE A 315 -11.82 8.77 -9.55
CA ILE A 315 -10.82 9.32 -8.63
C ILE A 315 -11.23 10.73 -8.20
N GLY A 316 -11.34 10.93 -6.88
CA GLY A 316 -11.75 12.21 -6.28
C GLY A 316 -13.22 12.60 -6.56
N LYS A 317 -14.10 11.67 -6.91
CA LYS A 317 -15.51 11.97 -7.20
C LYS A 317 -16.24 12.57 -5.98
N ALA A 318 -15.84 12.26 -4.77
CA ALA A 318 -16.41 12.81 -3.55
C ALA A 318 -16.12 14.31 -3.34
N HIS A 319 -15.22 14.92 -4.12
CA HIS A 319 -14.86 16.36 -4.09
C HIS A 319 -15.58 17.19 -5.14
N ARG A 320 -16.50 16.63 -5.92
CA ARG A 320 -17.18 17.29 -7.05
C ARG A 320 -18.59 17.70 -6.69
#